data_af4ceff52574eaa7a2b080bf2e3d7b4e
#
_entry.id   af4ceff52574eaa7a2b080bf2e3d7b4e
#
_cell.length_a   1.000
_cell.length_b   1.000
_cell.length_c   1.000
_cell.angle_alpha   90.00
_cell.angle_beta   90.00
_cell.angle_gamma   90.00
#
_symmetry.space_group_name_H-M   'P 1'
#
loop_
_entity.id
_entity.type
_entity.pdbx_description
1 polymer ?
#
loop_
_entity_poly.entity_id
_entity_poly.type
_entity_poly.pdbx_seq_one_letter_code
_entity_poly.pdbx_strand_id
1 'polypeptide(L)'
;MSESKRDMTKADANKRMSAGSAREANSTLVMALAGAAAGAFGVWALDRVDWFLWDHEDPKARTQTKAVRPGGEPPAQALVTRSEEATGTVLSPEAHETISQAVHYAIGIAPAVGYALLRDKLPGTGTARGALYGAGLFLMQDEVLNTVTGLGAKPQQYPWQAHARGLVAHTVYGIATELALNLISKAPNKSAATNN
;
A
#
# COMPACT_ATOMS: atom_id res chain seq x y z
N MET A 1 -22.55 -38.19 37.31
CA MET A 1 -22.22 -37.85 35.91
C MET A 1 -20.72 -37.68 35.86
N SER A 2 -20.07 -38.65 35.23
CA SER A 2 -18.65 -39.02 35.42
C SER A 2 -17.67 -37.91 34.91
N GLU A 3 -16.56 -37.73 35.64
CA GLU A 3 -15.40 -36.89 35.35
C GLU A 3 -14.90 -37.08 33.86
N SER A 4 -14.95 -38.28 33.35
CA SER A 4 -14.67 -38.65 31.96
C SER A 4 -15.52 -37.88 30.92
N LYS A 5 -16.81 -37.62 31.18
CA LYS A 5 -17.65 -36.84 30.27
C LYS A 5 -17.28 -35.34 30.26
N ARG A 6 -16.82 -34.79 31.40
CA ARG A 6 -16.37 -33.41 31.49
C ARG A 6 -15.04 -33.20 30.75
N ASP A 7 -14.12 -34.13 30.80
CA ASP A 7 -12.84 -34.05 30.15
C ASP A 7 -12.95 -34.20 28.62
N MET A 8 -13.83 -35.08 28.13
CA MET A 8 -14.17 -35.14 26.71
C MET A 8 -14.79 -33.83 26.19
N THR A 9 -15.68 -33.23 26.94
CA THR A 9 -16.32 -31.96 26.56
C THR A 9 -15.32 -30.80 26.50
N LYS A 10 -14.34 -30.76 27.41
CA LYS A 10 -13.26 -29.77 27.41
C LYS A 10 -12.30 -29.98 26.23
N ALA A 11 -11.94 -31.23 25.90
CA ALA A 11 -11.08 -31.55 24.78
C ALA A 11 -11.73 -31.17 23.44
N ASP A 12 -13.03 -31.43 23.28
CA ASP A 12 -13.79 -31.03 22.10
C ASP A 12 -13.93 -29.51 21.98
N ALA A 13 -14.16 -28.80 23.09
CA ALA A 13 -14.19 -27.35 23.10
C ALA A 13 -12.84 -26.73 22.69
N ASN A 14 -11.73 -27.25 23.23
CA ASN A 14 -10.38 -26.82 22.86
C ASN A 14 -10.07 -27.07 21.37
N LYS A 15 -10.47 -28.23 20.84
CA LYS A 15 -10.29 -28.58 19.43
C LYS A 15 -11.09 -27.65 18.52
N ARG A 16 -12.33 -27.29 18.89
CA ARG A 16 -13.15 -26.33 18.14
C ARG A 16 -12.57 -24.91 18.19
N MET A 17 -12.07 -24.46 19.34
CA MET A 17 -11.41 -23.18 19.50
C MET A 17 -10.14 -23.09 18.66
N SER A 18 -9.27 -24.12 18.70
CA SER A 18 -8.05 -24.14 17.89
C SER A 18 -8.34 -24.19 16.39
N ALA A 19 -9.36 -24.94 15.95
CA ALA A 19 -9.80 -24.96 14.56
C ALA A 19 -10.42 -23.61 14.13
N GLY A 20 -11.12 -22.92 15.01
CA GLY A 20 -11.64 -21.58 14.78
C GLY A 20 -10.52 -20.56 14.57
N SER A 21 -9.57 -20.50 15.51
CA SER A 21 -8.42 -19.59 15.41
C SER A 21 -7.55 -19.84 14.17
N ALA A 22 -7.35 -21.10 13.79
CA ALA A 22 -6.62 -21.45 12.57
C ALA A 22 -7.34 -20.98 11.29
N ARG A 23 -8.68 -21.06 11.26
CA ARG A 23 -9.47 -20.55 10.13
C ARG A 23 -9.41 -19.03 10.04
N GLU A 24 -9.51 -18.33 11.17
CA GLU A 24 -9.39 -16.87 11.23
C GLU A 24 -8.01 -16.40 10.79
N ALA A 25 -6.94 -17.03 11.28
CA ALA A 25 -5.58 -16.74 10.86
C ALA A 25 -5.37 -16.95 9.34
N ASN A 26 -5.92 -18.04 8.80
CA ASN A 26 -5.83 -18.31 7.36
C ASN A 26 -6.62 -17.27 6.53
N SER A 27 -7.81 -16.88 6.98
CA SER A 27 -8.59 -15.84 6.29
C SER A 27 -7.89 -14.48 6.32
N THR A 28 -7.26 -14.11 7.43
CA THR A 28 -6.46 -12.89 7.57
C THR A 28 -5.24 -12.91 6.64
N LEU A 29 -4.53 -14.03 6.56
CA LEU A 29 -3.39 -14.20 5.66
C LEU A 29 -3.81 -14.07 4.19
N VAL A 30 -4.90 -14.73 3.79
CA VAL A 30 -5.43 -14.63 2.42
C VAL A 30 -5.80 -13.19 2.08
N MET A 31 -6.45 -12.48 3.01
CA MET A 31 -6.81 -11.08 2.82
C MET A 31 -5.57 -10.16 2.75
N ALA A 32 -4.54 -10.42 3.55
CA ALA A 32 -3.28 -9.69 3.50
C ALA A 32 -2.54 -9.90 2.17
N LEU A 33 -2.49 -11.13 1.66
CA LEU A 33 -1.91 -11.45 0.35
C LEU A 33 -2.69 -10.81 -0.79
N ALA A 34 -4.03 -10.83 -0.72
CA ALA A 34 -4.89 -10.13 -1.66
C ALA A 34 -4.62 -8.62 -1.64
N GLY A 35 -4.47 -8.04 -0.44
CA GLY A 35 -4.09 -6.64 -0.25
C GLY A 35 -2.73 -6.31 -0.86
N ALA A 36 -1.75 -7.18 -0.68
CA ALA A 36 -0.42 -6.99 -1.26
C ALA A 36 -0.46 -7.02 -2.80
N ALA A 37 -1.15 -7.98 -3.40
CA ALA A 37 -1.30 -8.08 -4.85
C ALA A 37 -2.07 -6.88 -5.42
N ALA A 38 -3.18 -6.49 -4.78
CA ALA A 38 -3.97 -5.34 -5.18
C ALA A 38 -3.18 -4.03 -5.02
N GLY A 39 -2.39 -3.89 -3.95
CA GLY A 39 -1.52 -2.76 -3.72
C GLY A 39 -0.42 -2.63 -4.78
N ALA A 40 0.22 -3.74 -5.15
CA ALA A 40 1.20 -3.75 -6.24
C ALA A 40 0.59 -3.28 -7.57
N PHE A 41 -0.62 -3.73 -7.90
CA PHE A 41 -1.36 -3.24 -9.06
C PHE A 41 -1.73 -1.76 -8.92
N GLY A 42 -2.12 -1.33 -7.71
CA GLY A 42 -2.39 0.08 -7.40
C GLY A 42 -1.18 0.97 -7.65
N VAL A 43 0.02 0.57 -7.15
CA VAL A 43 1.28 1.29 -7.39
C VAL A 43 1.59 1.39 -8.87
N TRP A 44 1.47 0.28 -9.60
CA TRP A 44 1.67 0.28 -11.05
C TRP A 44 0.73 1.27 -11.76
N ALA A 45 -0.55 1.31 -11.38
CA ALA A 45 -1.52 2.25 -11.95
C ALA A 45 -1.20 3.71 -11.60
N LEU A 46 -0.79 3.96 -10.35
CA LEU A 46 -0.31 5.26 -9.88
C LEU A 46 0.86 5.75 -10.74
N ASP A 47 1.88 4.91 -10.92
CA ASP A 47 3.08 5.24 -11.70
C ASP A 47 2.72 5.65 -13.13
N ARG A 48 1.79 4.92 -13.79
CA ARG A 48 1.38 5.26 -15.17
C ARG A 48 0.78 6.65 -15.26
N VAL A 49 -0.06 7.00 -14.29
CA VAL A 49 -0.73 8.31 -14.24
C VAL A 49 0.23 9.39 -13.81
N ASP A 50 1.07 9.16 -12.79
CA ASP A 50 2.03 10.15 -12.31
C ASP A 50 3.04 10.51 -13.41
N TRP A 51 3.60 9.52 -14.11
CA TRP A 51 4.54 9.76 -15.22
C TRP A 51 3.88 10.48 -16.38
N PHE A 52 2.66 10.07 -16.76
CA PHE A 52 1.93 10.79 -17.80
C PHE A 52 1.72 12.26 -17.44
N LEU A 53 1.25 12.53 -16.23
CA LEU A 53 1.00 13.91 -15.76
C LEU A 53 2.32 14.69 -15.62
N TRP A 54 3.39 14.06 -15.13
CA TRP A 54 4.71 14.66 -15.04
C TRP A 54 5.23 15.11 -16.40
N ASP A 55 5.10 14.28 -17.42
CA ASP A 55 5.59 14.60 -18.77
C ASP A 55 4.81 15.74 -19.42
N HIS A 56 3.55 15.96 -19.02
CA HIS A 56 2.67 17.02 -19.52
C HIS A 56 2.59 18.26 -18.59
N GLU A 57 3.28 18.21 -17.44
CA GLU A 57 3.32 19.31 -16.49
C GLU A 57 4.21 20.47 -16.99
N ASP A 58 3.87 21.70 -16.60
CA ASP A 58 4.70 22.89 -16.90
C ASP A 58 6.17 22.67 -16.49
N PRO A 59 7.14 22.89 -17.40
CA PRO A 59 8.56 22.71 -17.10
C PRO A 59 9.05 23.52 -15.90
N LYS A 60 8.48 24.71 -15.65
CA LYS A 60 8.83 25.53 -14.48
C LYS A 60 8.37 24.85 -13.18
N ALA A 61 7.16 24.28 -13.16
CA ALA A 61 6.66 23.55 -12.01
C ALA A 61 7.50 22.29 -11.72
N ARG A 62 7.89 21.55 -12.76
CA ARG A 62 8.82 20.42 -12.62
C ARG A 62 10.17 20.81 -12.05
N THR A 63 10.74 21.91 -12.55
CA THR A 63 12.01 22.46 -12.05
C THR A 63 11.90 22.86 -10.60
N GLN A 64 10.82 23.58 -10.22
CA GLN A 64 10.55 23.94 -8.84
C GLN A 64 10.39 22.70 -7.95
N THR A 65 9.61 21.69 -8.39
CA THR A 65 9.43 20.44 -7.67
C THR A 65 10.76 19.74 -7.37
N LYS A 66 11.66 19.65 -8.37
CA LYS A 66 13.00 19.08 -8.18
C LYS A 66 13.86 19.92 -7.23
N ALA A 67 13.82 21.25 -7.37
CA ALA A 67 14.65 22.14 -6.58
C ALA A 67 14.31 22.13 -5.07
N VAL A 68 13.06 21.87 -4.70
CA VAL A 68 12.63 21.84 -3.29
C VAL A 68 12.78 20.44 -2.66
N ARG A 69 12.87 19.38 -3.44
CA ARG A 69 13.07 18.02 -2.91
C ARG A 69 14.46 17.89 -2.28
N PRO A 70 14.59 17.22 -1.12
CA PRO A 70 15.89 16.85 -0.56
C PRO A 70 16.71 16.06 -1.58
N GLY A 71 17.93 16.50 -1.88
CA GLY A 71 18.75 15.90 -2.93
C GLY A 71 18.20 16.00 -4.36
N GLY A 72 17.05 16.67 -4.58
CA GLY A 72 16.35 16.69 -5.87
C GLY A 72 15.58 15.39 -6.19
N GLU A 73 15.56 14.45 -5.27
CA GLU A 73 15.09 13.08 -5.46
C GLU A 73 13.65 12.85 -4.99
N PRO A 74 12.90 11.90 -5.60
CA PRO A 74 11.65 11.41 -5.03
C PRO A 74 11.87 10.75 -3.66
N PRO A 75 10.84 10.71 -2.78
CA PRO A 75 10.98 10.23 -1.41
C PRO A 75 11.59 8.83 -1.23
N ALA A 76 11.27 7.88 -2.12
CA ALA A 76 11.83 6.53 -2.06
C ALA A 76 13.34 6.51 -2.35
N GLN A 77 13.80 7.31 -3.32
CA GLN A 77 15.23 7.47 -3.61
C GLN A 77 15.93 8.18 -2.44
N ALA A 78 15.37 9.27 -1.95
CA ALA A 78 15.92 10.00 -0.81
C ALA A 78 16.05 9.10 0.45
N LEU A 79 15.15 8.13 0.65
CA LEU A 79 15.26 7.16 1.73
C LEU A 79 16.44 6.22 1.53
N VAL A 80 16.69 5.75 0.31
CA VAL A 80 17.84 4.89 -0.01
C VAL A 80 19.13 5.67 0.15
N THR A 81 19.25 6.89 -0.40
CA THR A 81 20.40 7.77 -0.25
C THR A 81 20.75 8.00 1.22
N ARG A 82 19.76 8.27 2.08
CA ARG A 82 19.98 8.41 3.52
C ARG A 82 20.43 7.13 4.19
N SER A 83 19.96 5.99 3.72
CA SER A 83 20.37 4.69 4.25
C SER A 83 21.82 4.39 3.89
N GLU A 84 22.28 4.77 2.69
CA GLU A 84 23.69 4.70 2.28
C GLU A 84 24.56 5.59 3.17
N GLU A 85 24.15 6.84 3.36
CA GLU A 85 24.87 7.78 4.25
C GLU A 85 24.97 7.25 5.69
N ALA A 86 23.88 6.74 6.24
CA ALA A 86 23.82 6.24 7.62
C ALA A 86 24.66 4.98 7.85
N THR A 87 24.80 4.13 6.83
CA THR A 87 25.55 2.86 6.91
C THR A 87 26.97 2.96 6.38
N GLY A 88 27.33 4.07 5.71
CA GLY A 88 28.59 4.21 4.99
C GLY A 88 28.71 3.29 3.76
N THR A 89 27.58 2.77 3.27
CA THR A 89 27.53 1.91 2.08
C THR A 89 27.37 2.79 0.84
N VAL A 90 28.05 2.43 -0.26
CA VAL A 90 27.88 3.07 -1.57
C VAL A 90 27.38 2.02 -2.54
N LEU A 91 26.16 2.20 -3.01
CA LEU A 91 25.54 1.33 -4.02
C LEU A 91 26.00 1.70 -5.42
N SER A 92 25.98 0.74 -6.35
CA SER A 92 26.07 1.11 -7.76
C SER A 92 24.83 1.86 -8.21
N PRO A 93 24.87 2.69 -9.25
CA PRO A 93 23.68 3.40 -9.75
C PRO A 93 22.50 2.46 -10.04
N GLU A 94 22.75 1.29 -10.62
CA GLU A 94 21.73 0.28 -10.93
C GLU A 94 21.13 -0.35 -9.67
N ALA A 95 21.97 -0.60 -8.64
CA ALA A 95 21.51 -1.12 -7.37
C ALA A 95 20.67 -0.08 -6.62
N HIS A 96 21.11 1.19 -6.62
CA HIS A 96 20.38 2.30 -6.02
C HIS A 96 19.00 2.45 -6.66
N GLU A 97 18.90 2.46 -7.99
CA GLU A 97 17.62 2.55 -8.71
C GLU A 97 16.70 1.35 -8.39
N THR A 98 17.24 0.13 -8.44
CA THR A 98 16.48 -1.11 -8.17
C THR A 98 15.93 -1.12 -6.75
N ILE A 99 16.76 -0.76 -5.77
CA ILE A 99 16.34 -0.72 -4.37
C ILE A 99 15.31 0.40 -4.14
N SER A 100 15.52 1.56 -4.75
CA SER A 100 14.57 2.68 -4.68
C SER A 100 13.19 2.29 -5.24
N GLN A 101 13.16 1.55 -6.35
CA GLN A 101 11.93 1.04 -6.92
C GLN A 101 11.28 -0.01 -5.99
N ALA A 102 12.06 -0.90 -5.40
CA ALA A 102 11.55 -1.88 -4.43
C ALA A 102 10.97 -1.19 -3.18
N VAL A 103 11.65 -0.16 -2.67
CA VAL A 103 11.17 0.68 -1.56
C VAL A 103 9.87 1.40 -1.93
N HIS A 104 9.79 1.99 -3.13
CA HIS A 104 8.58 2.65 -3.62
C HIS A 104 7.38 1.68 -3.62
N TYR A 105 7.56 0.48 -4.16
CA TYR A 105 6.51 -0.55 -4.13
C TYR A 105 6.17 -1.01 -2.71
N ALA A 106 7.16 -1.18 -1.84
CA ALA A 106 6.93 -1.57 -0.45
C ALA A 106 6.08 -0.53 0.31
N ILE A 107 6.40 0.77 0.13
CA ILE A 107 5.66 1.89 0.71
C ILE A 107 4.20 1.93 0.21
N GLY A 108 3.95 1.58 -1.04
CA GLY A 108 2.58 1.52 -1.57
C GLY A 108 1.84 0.23 -1.22
N ILE A 109 2.52 -0.92 -1.15
CA ILE A 109 1.90 -2.22 -0.83
C ILE A 109 1.48 -2.30 0.65
N ALA A 110 2.31 -1.81 1.57
CA ALA A 110 2.06 -1.92 3.01
C ALA A 110 0.71 -1.30 3.43
N PRO A 111 0.34 -0.07 3.05
CA PRO A 111 -0.96 0.50 3.38
C PRO A 111 -2.13 -0.22 2.67
N ALA A 112 -1.91 -0.82 1.49
CA ALA A 112 -2.94 -1.61 0.82
C ALA A 112 -3.29 -2.91 1.57
N VAL A 113 -2.31 -3.53 2.22
CA VAL A 113 -2.56 -4.66 3.12
C VAL A 113 -3.45 -4.21 4.29
N GLY A 114 -3.12 -3.10 4.93
CA GLY A 114 -3.95 -2.52 6.00
C GLY A 114 -5.36 -2.18 5.50
N TYR A 115 -5.46 -1.58 4.33
CA TYR A 115 -6.73 -1.27 3.69
C TYR A 115 -7.57 -2.53 3.43
N ALA A 116 -6.99 -3.59 2.86
CA ALA A 116 -7.68 -4.85 2.61
C ALA A 116 -8.30 -5.46 3.88
N LEU A 117 -7.60 -5.36 5.00
CA LEU A 117 -8.06 -5.88 6.30
C LEU A 117 -9.15 -5.01 6.95
N LEU A 118 -9.20 -3.72 6.63
CA LEU A 118 -10.06 -2.74 7.31
C LEU A 118 -11.14 -2.15 6.40
N ARG A 119 -11.11 -2.39 5.09
CA ARG A 119 -11.94 -1.70 4.10
C ARG A 119 -13.45 -1.76 4.39
N ASP A 120 -13.93 -2.85 4.95
CA ASP A 120 -15.36 -3.01 5.26
C ASP A 120 -15.82 -2.14 6.44
N LYS A 121 -14.88 -1.57 7.20
CA LYS A 121 -15.11 -0.61 8.27
C LYS A 121 -14.99 0.85 7.81
N LEU A 122 -14.49 1.07 6.58
CA LEU A 122 -14.28 2.40 6.04
C LEU A 122 -15.53 2.92 5.33
N PRO A 123 -15.73 4.26 5.28
CA PRO A 123 -16.88 4.85 4.61
C PRO A 123 -16.83 4.66 3.10
N GLY A 124 -18.01 4.68 2.47
CA GLY A 124 -18.16 4.53 1.02
C GLY A 124 -18.24 3.08 0.56
N THR A 125 -18.50 2.90 -0.71
CA THR A 125 -18.59 1.59 -1.37
C THR A 125 -17.90 1.62 -2.73
N GLY A 126 -17.36 0.49 -3.17
CA GLY A 126 -16.78 0.34 -4.50
C GLY A 126 -15.70 1.41 -4.79
N THR A 127 -15.74 1.97 -5.99
CA THR A 127 -14.76 2.96 -6.46
C THR A 127 -14.71 4.22 -5.60
N ALA A 128 -15.83 4.65 -5.00
CA ALA A 128 -15.86 5.81 -4.13
C ALA A 128 -15.03 5.57 -2.86
N ARG A 129 -15.10 4.37 -2.26
CA ARG A 129 -14.27 3.98 -1.11
C ARG A 129 -12.80 3.96 -1.51
N GLY A 130 -12.47 3.39 -2.68
CA GLY A 130 -11.11 3.38 -3.21
C GLY A 130 -10.57 4.80 -3.43
N ALA A 131 -11.37 5.70 -3.99
CA ALA A 131 -10.97 7.09 -4.20
C ALA A 131 -10.71 7.82 -2.88
N LEU A 132 -11.57 7.65 -1.86
CA LEU A 132 -11.38 8.22 -0.52
C LEU A 132 -10.10 7.67 0.15
N TYR A 133 -9.86 6.36 0.01
CA TYR A 133 -8.64 5.74 0.51
C TYR A 133 -7.39 6.33 -0.15
N GLY A 134 -7.37 6.42 -1.49
CA GLY A 134 -6.25 6.99 -2.23
C GLY A 134 -6.00 8.45 -1.88
N ALA A 135 -7.04 9.29 -1.85
CA ALA A 135 -6.93 10.69 -1.45
C ALA A 135 -6.42 10.85 0.00
N GLY A 136 -6.91 10.03 0.92
CA GLY A 136 -6.44 10.00 2.30
C GLY A 136 -4.97 9.59 2.40
N LEU A 137 -4.55 8.62 1.58
CA LEU A 137 -3.16 8.18 1.52
C LEU A 137 -2.24 9.27 0.99
N PHE A 138 -2.64 10.01 -0.06
CA PHE A 138 -1.93 11.19 -0.55
C PHE A 138 -1.68 12.20 0.58
N LEU A 139 -2.74 12.60 1.29
CA LEU A 139 -2.61 13.55 2.39
C LEU A 139 -1.67 13.03 3.48
N MET A 140 -1.75 11.75 3.82
CA MET A 140 -0.92 11.17 4.87
C MET A 140 0.53 10.99 4.43
N GLN A 141 0.78 10.40 3.26
CA GLN A 141 2.14 10.09 2.79
C GLN A 141 2.83 11.31 2.22
N ASP A 142 2.22 12.00 1.26
CA ASP A 142 2.90 13.06 0.52
C ASP A 142 2.94 14.37 1.30
N GLU A 143 1.81 14.76 1.91
CA GLU A 143 1.73 16.07 2.57
C GLU A 143 2.26 16.02 4.01
N VAL A 144 2.07 14.89 4.73
CA VAL A 144 2.46 14.79 6.14
C VAL A 144 3.74 13.98 6.33
N LEU A 145 3.75 12.68 6.00
CA LEU A 145 4.87 11.80 6.35
C LEU A 145 6.17 12.20 5.66
N ASN A 146 6.15 12.51 4.37
CA ASN A 146 7.34 12.95 3.65
C ASN A 146 7.95 14.22 4.26
N THR A 147 7.10 15.14 4.72
CA THR A 147 7.55 16.36 5.40
C THR A 147 8.14 16.08 6.79
N VAL A 148 7.41 15.29 7.61
CA VAL A 148 7.83 15.00 9.01
C VAL A 148 9.11 14.15 9.04
N THR A 149 9.25 13.21 8.12
CA THR A 149 10.46 12.38 7.99
C THR A 149 11.59 13.11 7.27
N GLY A 150 11.31 14.27 6.68
CA GLY A 150 12.26 15.04 5.88
C GLY A 150 12.62 14.37 4.53
N LEU A 151 11.85 13.39 4.07
CA LEU A 151 11.98 12.79 2.74
C LEU A 151 11.36 13.68 1.65
N GLY A 152 10.61 14.70 2.04
CA GLY A 152 10.06 15.74 1.19
C GLY A 152 10.23 17.13 1.84
N ALA A 153 10.09 18.17 1.05
CA ALA A 153 10.02 19.54 1.53
C ALA A 153 8.63 19.83 2.17
N LYS A 154 8.50 21.00 2.79
CA LYS A 154 7.19 21.43 3.31
C LYS A 154 6.21 21.61 2.14
N PRO A 155 4.92 21.25 2.30
CA PRO A 155 3.92 21.31 1.23
C PRO A 155 3.87 22.69 0.52
N GLN A 156 3.99 23.78 1.29
CA GLN A 156 3.93 25.16 0.76
C GLN A 156 5.09 25.53 -0.18
N GLN A 157 6.14 24.74 -0.23
CA GLN A 157 7.29 24.97 -1.11
C GLN A 157 7.09 24.36 -2.51
N TYR A 158 6.17 23.37 -2.62
CA TYR A 158 5.84 22.76 -3.89
C TYR A 158 4.89 23.64 -4.72
N PRO A 159 4.98 23.59 -6.05
CA PRO A 159 3.98 24.19 -6.91
C PRO A 159 2.65 23.42 -6.80
N TRP A 160 1.52 24.08 -7.02
CA TRP A 160 0.20 23.44 -6.93
C TRP A 160 0.03 22.23 -7.85
N GLN A 161 0.76 22.23 -8.99
CA GLN A 161 0.76 21.12 -9.95
C GLN A 161 1.26 19.82 -9.32
N ALA A 162 2.28 19.88 -8.45
CA ALA A 162 2.78 18.70 -7.74
C ALA A 162 1.71 18.09 -6.83
N HIS A 163 0.96 18.93 -6.10
CA HIS A 163 -0.17 18.48 -5.27
C HIS A 163 -1.31 17.89 -6.10
N ALA A 164 -1.68 18.55 -7.20
CA ALA A 164 -2.73 18.07 -8.10
C ALA A 164 -2.35 16.70 -8.71
N ARG A 165 -1.12 16.55 -9.18
CA ARG A 165 -0.58 15.31 -9.75
C ARG A 165 -0.59 14.19 -8.70
N GLY A 166 -0.03 14.44 -7.52
CA GLY A 166 -0.01 13.47 -6.42
C GLY A 166 -1.41 13.03 -6.01
N LEU A 167 -2.35 13.98 -5.86
CA LEU A 167 -3.74 13.67 -5.51
C LEU A 167 -4.42 12.80 -6.57
N VAL A 168 -4.26 13.12 -7.86
CA VAL A 168 -4.84 12.34 -8.97
C VAL A 168 -4.23 10.94 -9.00
N ALA A 169 -2.91 10.84 -8.95
CA ALA A 169 -2.19 9.56 -8.99
C ALA A 169 -2.59 8.64 -7.81
N HIS A 170 -2.65 9.17 -6.59
CA HIS A 170 -3.07 8.40 -5.43
C HIS A 170 -4.57 8.04 -5.45
N THR A 171 -5.42 8.90 -6.00
CA THR A 171 -6.84 8.57 -6.21
C THR A 171 -6.98 7.38 -7.16
N VAL A 172 -6.21 7.36 -8.25
CA VAL A 172 -6.17 6.22 -9.19
C VAL A 172 -5.61 4.97 -8.51
N TYR A 173 -4.56 5.09 -7.71
CA TYR A 173 -4.04 4.00 -6.88
C TYR A 173 -5.14 3.37 -6.03
N GLY A 174 -5.88 4.18 -5.28
CA GLY A 174 -6.92 3.68 -4.38
C GLY A 174 -8.08 3.02 -5.13
N ILE A 175 -8.51 3.59 -6.26
CA ILE A 175 -9.55 2.99 -7.13
C ILE A 175 -9.05 1.66 -7.70
N ALA A 176 -7.83 1.61 -8.24
CA ALA A 176 -7.24 0.40 -8.81
C ALA A 176 -7.09 -0.71 -7.76
N THR A 177 -6.62 -0.37 -6.56
CA THR A 177 -6.52 -1.29 -5.42
C THR A 177 -7.89 -1.86 -5.04
N GLU A 178 -8.93 -1.02 -4.92
CA GLU A 178 -10.29 -1.47 -4.58
C GLU A 178 -10.89 -2.37 -5.67
N LEU A 179 -10.70 -2.03 -6.95
CA LEU A 179 -11.16 -2.85 -8.06
C LEU A 179 -10.45 -4.22 -8.08
N ALA A 180 -9.14 -4.25 -7.88
CA ALA A 180 -8.37 -5.49 -7.81
C ALA A 180 -8.84 -6.38 -6.65
N LEU A 181 -9.05 -5.82 -5.44
CA LEU A 181 -9.59 -6.55 -4.30
C LEU A 181 -10.97 -7.12 -4.57
N ASN A 182 -11.85 -6.37 -5.25
CA ASN A 182 -13.17 -6.85 -5.61
C ASN A 182 -13.13 -7.99 -6.63
N LEU A 183 -12.19 -7.96 -7.57
CA LEU A 183 -11.98 -9.04 -8.54
C LEU A 183 -11.44 -10.31 -7.84
N ILE A 184 -10.45 -10.16 -6.96
CA ILE A 184 -9.88 -11.29 -6.20
C ILE A 184 -10.95 -11.94 -5.32
N SER A 185 -11.78 -11.13 -4.63
CA SER A 185 -12.83 -11.63 -3.73
C SER A 185 -13.96 -12.36 -4.46
N LYS A 186 -14.20 -12.04 -5.75
CA LYS A 186 -15.23 -12.67 -6.59
C LYS A 186 -14.71 -13.93 -7.31
N ALA A 187 -13.41 -14.20 -7.31
CA ALA A 187 -12.84 -15.37 -7.95
C ALA A 187 -13.36 -16.66 -7.25
N PRO A 188 -13.94 -17.62 -7.99
CA PRO A 188 -14.47 -18.84 -7.40
C PRO A 188 -13.36 -19.62 -6.72
N ASN A 189 -13.59 -19.99 -5.46
CA ASN A 189 -12.67 -20.79 -4.66
C ASN A 189 -12.64 -22.23 -5.20
N LYS A 190 -11.73 -22.53 -6.12
CA LYS A 190 -11.61 -23.85 -6.80
C LYS A 190 -11.26 -25.00 -5.85
N SER A 191 -10.98 -24.74 -4.56
CA SER A 191 -10.66 -25.77 -3.57
C SER A 191 -11.83 -26.62 -3.10
N ALA A 192 -13.07 -26.31 -3.48
CA ALA A 192 -14.25 -27.09 -3.07
C ALA A 192 -14.68 -28.16 -4.08
N ALA A 193 -14.02 -28.26 -5.25
CA ALA A 193 -14.47 -29.14 -6.36
C ALA A 193 -13.73 -30.48 -6.48
N THR A 194 -12.84 -30.84 -5.55
CA THR A 194 -12.02 -32.08 -5.64
C THR A 194 -12.38 -33.16 -4.61
N ASN A 195 -13.51 -33.05 -3.93
CA ASN A 195 -14.03 -34.11 -3.07
C ASN A 195 -15.46 -34.52 -3.51
N ASN A 196 -15.55 -35.13 -4.67
CA ASN A 196 -16.63 -36.03 -5.04
C ASN A 196 -16.03 -37.27 -5.71
#